data_a346aef6f740f70a68bf8d467c3e4aec
#
_entry.id   a346aef6f740f70a68bf8d467c3e4aec
#
_cell.length_a   1.000
_cell.length_b   1.000
_cell.length_c   1.000
_cell.angle_alpha   90.00
_cell.angle_beta   90.00
_cell.angle_gamma   90.00
#
_symmetry.space_group_name_H-M   'P 1'
#
loop_
_entity.id
_entity.type
_entity.pdbx_description
1 polymer ?
#
loop_
_entity_poly.entity_id
_entity_poly.type
_entity_poly.pdbx_seq_one_letter_code
_entity_poly.pdbx_strand_id
1 'polypeptide(L)'
;LQKNGIYPIGIEICKIDTRRIEEMLSKSPFVQTANCYKTEGGHVYISVTQRMPVIRIKAENGDDYYVDDNDCVMPTTHYTSDLIIATGNINRWYATNYLSPLGRVIMANEMWKNLIEQINVLPNYSIEIVPRIGDHIVHIGRLPDCKNRTERFAAIKKFMDVKMTRLSKFYK
;
A
#
# COMPACT_ATOMS: atom_id res chain seq x y z
N LEU A 1 -17.92 8.36 12.98
CA LEU A 1 -18.09 9.15 14.22
C LEU A 1 -19.45 8.84 14.89
N GLN A 2 -20.58 8.89 14.17
CA GLN A 2 -21.91 8.61 14.74
C GLN A 2 -22.01 7.22 15.41
N LYS A 3 -21.50 6.16 14.80
CA LYS A 3 -21.55 4.78 15.33
C LYS A 3 -20.75 4.59 16.63
N ASN A 4 -19.83 5.49 16.94
CA ASN A 4 -18.94 5.37 18.10
C ASN A 4 -19.25 6.39 19.22
N GLY A 5 -20.41 7.08 19.15
CA GLY A 5 -20.88 7.97 20.21
C GLY A 5 -20.10 9.29 20.37
N ILE A 6 -19.24 9.66 19.44
CA ILE A 6 -18.53 10.93 19.44
C ILE A 6 -18.98 11.77 18.25
N TYR A 7 -20.04 12.52 18.50
CA TYR A 7 -20.60 13.44 17.51
C TYR A 7 -20.54 14.85 18.11
N PRO A 8 -19.68 15.73 17.60
CA PRO A 8 -19.42 17.03 18.24
C PRO A 8 -20.53 18.06 18.03
N ILE A 9 -21.58 17.75 17.24
CA ILE A 9 -22.66 18.68 16.97
C ILE A 9 -23.60 18.80 18.17
N GLY A 10 -23.88 20.02 18.59
CA GLY A 10 -24.76 20.31 19.73
C GLY A 10 -24.09 20.20 21.11
N ILE A 11 -22.77 19.96 21.16
CA ILE A 11 -21.98 19.95 22.39
C ILE A 11 -21.27 21.29 22.53
N GLU A 12 -21.24 21.86 23.75
CA GLU A 12 -20.44 23.04 24.05
C GLU A 12 -18.98 22.82 23.69
N ILE A 13 -18.38 23.77 23.00
CA ILE A 13 -17.02 23.65 22.44
C ILE A 13 -15.95 23.37 23.52
N CYS A 14 -16.15 23.85 24.74
CA CYS A 14 -15.27 23.60 25.85
C CYS A 14 -15.27 22.11 26.29
N LYS A 15 -16.38 21.40 26.10
CA LYS A 15 -16.55 19.98 26.44
C LYS A 15 -16.07 19.01 25.38
N ILE A 16 -15.76 19.49 24.18
CA ILE A 16 -15.26 18.66 23.10
C ILE A 16 -13.79 18.34 23.34
N ASP A 17 -13.46 17.06 23.41
CA ASP A 17 -12.08 16.57 23.51
C ASP A 17 -11.55 16.23 22.12
N THR A 18 -10.71 17.10 21.56
CA THR A 18 -10.13 16.98 20.23
C THR A 18 -9.16 15.79 20.13
N ARG A 19 -8.38 15.52 21.21
CA ARG A 19 -7.44 14.38 21.24
C ARG A 19 -8.17 13.05 21.17
N ARG A 20 -9.29 12.93 21.89
CA ARG A 20 -10.12 11.72 21.84
C ARG A 20 -10.70 11.47 20.44
N ILE A 21 -11.04 12.54 19.71
CA ILE A 21 -11.50 12.43 18.31
C ILE A 21 -10.34 11.95 17.42
N GLU A 22 -9.14 12.53 17.55
CA GLU A 22 -7.95 12.12 16.79
C GLU A 22 -7.58 10.66 17.05
N GLU A 23 -7.53 10.24 18.31
CA GLU A 23 -7.23 8.86 18.70
C GLU A 23 -8.24 7.85 18.15
N MET A 24 -9.52 8.21 18.15
CA MET A 24 -10.55 7.34 17.57
C MET A 24 -10.44 7.21 16.06
N LEU A 25 -10.19 8.32 15.36
CA LEU A 25 -10.00 8.31 13.92
C LEU A 25 -8.74 7.53 13.54
N SER A 26 -7.66 7.69 14.29
CA SER A 26 -6.39 6.99 14.08
C SER A 26 -6.47 5.47 14.33
N LYS A 27 -7.48 4.99 15.07
CA LYS A 27 -7.75 3.55 15.22
C LYS A 27 -8.29 2.90 13.94
N SER A 28 -8.80 3.69 13.00
CA SER A 28 -9.25 3.16 11.71
C SER A 28 -8.05 2.73 10.87
N PRO A 29 -8.02 1.49 10.37
CA PRO A 29 -6.91 1.01 9.53
C PRO A 29 -6.77 1.77 8.20
N PHE A 30 -7.76 2.59 7.83
CA PHE A 30 -7.78 3.38 6.60
C PHE A 30 -7.31 4.82 6.80
N VAL A 31 -7.09 5.24 8.04
CA VAL A 31 -6.66 6.60 8.35
C VAL A 31 -5.15 6.62 8.55
N GLN A 32 -4.48 7.50 7.81
CA GLN A 32 -3.04 7.73 7.94
C GLN A 32 -2.75 8.74 9.04
N THR A 33 -3.42 9.89 8.96
CA THR A 33 -3.34 10.96 9.98
C THR A 33 -4.72 11.55 10.24
N ALA A 34 -4.96 11.94 11.46
CA ALA A 34 -6.16 12.67 11.87
C ALA A 34 -5.76 13.84 12.76
N ASN A 35 -6.17 15.03 12.40
CA ASN A 35 -5.95 16.25 13.18
C ASN A 35 -7.29 16.90 13.49
N CYS A 36 -7.50 17.31 14.73
CA CYS A 36 -8.72 17.96 15.18
C CYS A 36 -8.37 19.23 15.96
N TYR A 37 -8.92 20.37 15.60
CA TYR A 37 -8.69 21.62 16.31
C TYR A 37 -9.97 22.44 16.41
N LYS A 38 -10.02 23.27 17.46
CA LYS A 38 -11.10 24.20 17.74
C LYS A 38 -10.68 25.61 17.32
N THR A 39 -11.65 26.41 16.90
CA THR A 39 -11.44 27.84 16.62
C THR A 39 -12.20 28.72 17.61
N GLU A 40 -11.79 29.95 17.76
CA GLU A 40 -12.45 30.93 18.61
C GLU A 40 -13.91 31.19 18.20
N GLY A 41 -14.25 31.00 16.92
CA GLY A 41 -15.60 31.10 16.40
C GLY A 41 -16.53 29.93 16.73
N GLY A 42 -16.12 28.99 17.59
CA GLY A 42 -16.96 27.87 18.03
C GLY A 42 -17.05 26.72 17.04
N HIS A 43 -16.14 26.63 16.07
CA HIS A 43 -16.10 25.54 15.10
C HIS A 43 -15.03 24.48 15.45
N VAL A 44 -15.33 23.23 15.13
CA VAL A 44 -14.39 22.11 15.20
C VAL A 44 -14.02 21.67 13.80
N TYR A 45 -12.73 21.70 13.47
CA TYR A 45 -12.19 21.24 12.21
C TYR A 45 -11.54 19.89 12.39
N ILE A 46 -11.86 18.95 11.49
CA ILE A 46 -11.29 17.61 11.47
C ILE A 46 -10.68 17.40 10.09
N SER A 47 -9.35 17.26 10.05
CA SER A 47 -8.59 16.94 8.85
C SER A 47 -8.15 15.48 8.92
N VAL A 48 -8.47 14.69 7.89
CA VAL A 48 -8.14 13.27 7.83
C VAL A 48 -7.43 12.97 6.54
N THR A 49 -6.26 12.33 6.63
CA THR A 49 -5.55 11.79 5.47
C THR A 49 -5.79 10.28 5.40
N GLN A 50 -6.23 9.81 4.24
CA GLN A 50 -6.48 8.40 4.01
C GLN A 50 -5.17 7.67 3.66
N ARG A 51 -5.03 6.41 4.11
CA ARG A 51 -3.95 5.52 3.66
C ARG A 51 -4.17 5.12 2.21
N MET A 52 -3.10 5.12 1.43
CA MET A 52 -3.13 4.76 0.01
C MET A 52 -2.50 3.38 -0.17
N PRO A 53 -3.28 2.36 -0.52
CA PRO A 53 -2.73 1.04 -0.79
C PRO A 53 -1.90 1.08 -2.08
N VAL A 54 -0.78 0.36 -2.09
CA VAL A 54 0.13 0.26 -3.25
C VAL A 54 0.14 -1.12 -3.88
N ILE A 55 -0.26 -2.16 -3.11
CA ILE A 55 -0.30 -3.54 -3.58
C ILE A 55 -1.33 -4.35 -2.78
N ARG A 56 -2.02 -5.26 -3.45
CA ARG A 56 -2.89 -6.25 -2.83
C ARG A 56 -2.15 -7.57 -2.70
N ILE A 57 -2.19 -8.16 -1.53
CA ILE A 57 -1.59 -9.47 -1.25
C ILE A 57 -2.70 -10.51 -1.19
N LYS A 58 -2.58 -11.54 -2.00
CA LYS A 58 -3.37 -12.77 -1.96
C LYS A 58 -2.42 -13.94 -1.81
N ALA A 59 -2.01 -14.21 -0.58
CA ALA A 59 -1.03 -15.24 -0.28
C ALA A 59 -1.63 -16.65 -0.39
N GLU A 60 -0.77 -17.62 -0.67
CA GLU A 60 -1.16 -19.04 -0.79
C GLU A 60 -1.75 -19.62 0.52
N ASN A 61 -1.37 -19.04 1.67
CA ASN A 61 -1.93 -19.40 2.98
C ASN A 61 -3.36 -18.90 3.23
N GLY A 62 -3.98 -18.22 2.26
CA GLY A 62 -5.32 -17.67 2.34
C GLY A 62 -5.41 -16.24 2.86
N ASP A 63 -4.30 -15.60 3.22
CA ASP A 63 -4.27 -14.20 3.62
C ASP A 63 -4.63 -13.29 2.42
N ASP A 64 -5.59 -12.36 2.64
CA ASP A 64 -6.00 -11.34 1.66
C ASP A 64 -6.04 -9.97 2.34
N TYR A 65 -5.12 -9.07 1.97
CA TYR A 65 -4.98 -7.74 2.55
C TYR A 65 -4.27 -6.78 1.60
N TYR A 66 -4.32 -5.49 1.91
CA TYR A 66 -3.53 -4.46 1.22
C TYR A 66 -2.29 -4.09 2.04
N VAL A 67 -1.27 -3.59 1.35
CA VAL A 67 -0.14 -2.88 1.97
C VAL A 67 -0.10 -1.47 1.41
N ASP A 68 0.05 -0.48 2.30
CA ASP A 68 0.12 0.93 1.93
C ASP A 68 1.56 1.40 1.59
N ASP A 69 1.69 2.66 1.22
CA ASP A 69 2.96 3.32 0.90
C ASP A 69 3.89 3.50 2.12
N ASN A 70 3.37 3.30 3.33
CA ASN A 70 4.11 3.32 4.60
C ASN A 70 4.43 1.92 5.14
N ASP A 71 4.28 0.88 4.30
CA ASP A 71 4.49 -0.53 4.63
C ASP A 71 3.53 -1.07 5.71
N CYS A 72 2.39 -0.40 5.92
CA CYS A 72 1.36 -0.84 6.86
C CYS A 72 0.35 -1.76 6.18
N VAL A 73 -0.03 -2.81 6.91
CA VAL A 73 -1.09 -3.74 6.45
C VAL A 73 -2.46 -3.10 6.67
N MET A 74 -3.31 -3.18 5.65
CA MET A 74 -4.69 -2.70 5.66
C MET A 74 -5.64 -3.85 5.31
N PRO A 75 -6.82 -3.93 5.94
CA PRO A 75 -7.82 -4.92 5.56
C PRO A 75 -8.35 -4.65 4.15
N THR A 76 -8.86 -5.69 3.51
CA THR A 76 -9.56 -5.55 2.23
C THR A 76 -10.83 -4.72 2.38
N THR A 77 -11.12 -3.95 1.35
CA THR A 77 -12.36 -3.16 1.24
C THR A 77 -13.14 -3.59 0.00
N HIS A 78 -14.41 -3.21 -0.05
CA HIS A 78 -15.24 -3.36 -1.27
C HIS A 78 -14.81 -2.43 -2.41
N TYR A 79 -13.89 -1.51 -2.16
CA TYR A 79 -13.27 -0.68 -3.20
C TYR A 79 -12.24 -1.50 -3.96
N THR A 80 -12.54 -1.80 -5.20
CA THR A 80 -11.56 -2.29 -6.17
C THR A 80 -10.76 -1.10 -6.69
N SER A 81 -9.58 -0.89 -6.16
CA SER A 81 -8.59 -0.04 -6.81
C SER A 81 -7.85 -0.87 -7.86
N ASP A 82 -7.43 -0.24 -8.95
CA ASP A 82 -6.59 -0.85 -9.99
C ASP A 82 -5.16 -1.03 -9.46
N LEU A 83 -5.02 -1.98 -8.53
CA LEU A 83 -3.77 -2.31 -7.85
C LEU A 83 -3.20 -3.61 -8.39
N ILE A 84 -1.88 -3.67 -8.40
CA ILE A 84 -1.15 -4.89 -8.67
C ILE A 84 -1.47 -5.92 -7.59
N ILE A 85 -1.75 -7.14 -8.00
CA ILE A 85 -2.02 -8.26 -7.10
C ILE A 85 -0.74 -9.08 -6.96
N ALA A 86 -0.29 -9.32 -5.73
CA ALA A 86 0.79 -10.25 -5.44
C ALA A 86 0.21 -11.56 -4.89
N THR A 87 0.62 -12.67 -5.48
CA THR A 87 0.20 -14.04 -5.13
C THR A 87 1.40 -14.93 -4.82
N GLY A 88 1.12 -16.13 -4.30
CA GLY A 88 2.13 -17.16 -4.03
C GLY A 88 2.61 -17.20 -2.59
N ASN A 89 3.88 -17.59 -2.39
CA ASN A 89 4.47 -17.79 -1.06
C ASN A 89 4.84 -16.46 -0.40
N ILE A 90 3.85 -15.81 0.18
CA ILE A 90 4.01 -14.48 0.79
C ILE A 90 3.68 -14.55 2.28
N ASN A 91 4.62 -14.19 3.14
CA ASN A 91 4.37 -13.88 4.54
C ASN A 91 4.30 -12.35 4.77
N ARG A 92 3.74 -11.92 5.90
CA ARG A 92 3.55 -10.49 6.20
C ARG A 92 4.86 -9.71 6.23
N TRP A 93 5.92 -10.32 6.75
CA TRP A 93 7.24 -9.67 6.76
C TRP A 93 7.75 -9.40 5.34
N TYR A 94 7.63 -10.37 4.43
CA TYR A 94 8.05 -10.21 3.03
C TYR A 94 7.17 -9.18 2.30
N ALA A 95 5.86 -9.21 2.55
CA ALA A 95 4.92 -8.25 1.98
C ALA A 95 5.28 -6.80 2.33
N THR A 96 5.52 -6.52 3.61
CA THR A 96 5.82 -5.16 4.08
C THR A 96 7.25 -4.71 3.74
N ASN A 97 8.22 -5.62 3.74
CA ASN A 97 9.62 -5.26 3.54
C ASN A 97 10.09 -5.28 2.09
N TYR A 98 9.46 -6.07 1.23
CA TYR A 98 9.88 -6.25 -0.17
C TYR A 98 8.79 -5.91 -1.18
N LEU A 99 7.56 -6.40 -0.99
CA LEU A 99 6.49 -6.17 -1.96
C LEU A 99 5.90 -4.76 -1.88
N SER A 100 5.82 -4.14 -0.71
CA SER A 100 5.41 -2.74 -0.60
C SER A 100 6.39 -1.80 -1.30
N PRO A 101 7.73 -1.84 -1.06
CA PRO A 101 8.69 -1.10 -1.85
C PRO A 101 8.61 -1.39 -3.37
N LEU A 102 8.42 -2.65 -3.77
CA LEU A 102 8.24 -3.02 -5.16
C LEU A 102 6.98 -2.40 -5.75
N GLY A 103 5.86 -2.48 -5.05
CA GLY A 103 4.59 -1.85 -5.45
C GLY A 103 4.74 -0.35 -5.66
N ARG A 104 5.40 0.36 -4.74
CA ARG A 104 5.69 1.80 -4.88
C ARG A 104 6.55 2.11 -6.11
N VAL A 105 7.58 1.29 -6.37
CA VAL A 105 8.44 1.46 -7.56
C VAL A 105 7.63 1.27 -8.83
N ILE A 106 6.75 0.28 -8.88
CA ILE A 106 5.91 0.02 -10.06
C ILE A 106 4.87 1.13 -10.23
N MET A 107 4.18 1.52 -9.15
CA MET A 107 3.15 2.57 -9.18
C MET A 107 3.71 3.94 -9.55
N ALA A 108 4.99 4.22 -9.27
CA ALA A 108 5.69 5.45 -9.65
C ALA A 108 6.06 5.51 -11.15
N ASN A 109 5.93 4.42 -11.89
CA ASN A 109 6.24 4.35 -13.32
C ASN A 109 4.99 3.96 -14.12
N GLU A 110 4.45 4.90 -14.89
CA GLU A 110 3.21 4.72 -15.67
C GLU A 110 3.28 3.53 -16.63
N MET A 111 4.42 3.29 -17.26
CA MET A 111 4.58 2.16 -18.19
C MET A 111 4.49 0.83 -17.42
N TRP A 112 5.14 0.71 -16.26
CA TRP A 112 5.11 -0.53 -15.48
C TRP A 112 3.76 -0.77 -14.84
N LYS A 113 3.13 0.28 -14.32
CA LYS A 113 1.77 0.25 -13.78
C LYS A 113 0.77 -0.27 -14.79
N ASN A 114 0.89 0.15 -16.05
CA ASN A 114 0.00 -0.28 -17.12
C ASN A 114 0.35 -1.65 -17.70
N LEU A 115 1.61 -2.07 -17.57
CA LEU A 115 2.09 -3.36 -18.10
C LEU A 115 1.86 -4.52 -17.13
N ILE A 116 2.04 -4.30 -15.82
CA ILE A 116 2.03 -5.37 -14.81
C ILE A 116 0.63 -5.57 -14.25
N GLU A 117 0.08 -6.77 -14.42
CA GLU A 117 -1.19 -7.19 -13.84
C GLU A 117 -0.99 -7.83 -12.47
N GLN A 118 -0.06 -8.79 -12.40
CA GLN A 118 0.14 -9.62 -11.24
C GLN A 118 1.63 -9.91 -11.01
N ILE A 119 1.97 -10.09 -9.74
CA ILE A 119 3.28 -10.57 -9.29
C ILE A 119 3.06 -11.91 -8.60
N ASN A 120 3.80 -12.94 -9.00
CA ASN A 120 3.80 -14.22 -8.32
C ASN A 120 5.12 -14.44 -7.58
N VAL A 121 5.05 -14.81 -6.30
CA VAL A 121 6.20 -15.09 -5.45
C VAL A 121 6.35 -16.61 -5.29
N LEU A 122 7.42 -17.15 -5.85
CA LEU A 122 7.73 -18.56 -5.77
C LEU A 122 8.22 -18.96 -4.35
N PRO A 123 8.21 -20.26 -4.00
CA PRO A 123 8.70 -20.74 -2.70
C PRO A 123 10.15 -20.35 -2.38
N ASN A 124 10.96 -20.13 -3.38
CA ASN A 124 12.35 -19.67 -3.25
C ASN A 124 12.48 -18.15 -3.22
N TYR A 125 11.37 -17.40 -3.10
CA TYR A 125 11.29 -15.93 -3.18
C TYR A 125 11.73 -15.31 -4.51
N SER A 126 11.79 -16.10 -5.58
CA SER A 126 11.91 -15.53 -6.93
C SER A 126 10.58 -14.93 -7.36
N ILE A 127 10.66 -13.84 -8.09
CA ILE A 127 9.49 -13.09 -8.57
C ILE A 127 9.25 -13.39 -10.04
N GLU A 128 8.00 -13.65 -10.34
CA GLU A 128 7.45 -13.71 -11.67
C GLU A 128 6.46 -12.56 -11.87
N ILE A 129 6.50 -11.93 -13.02
CA ILE A 129 5.55 -10.89 -13.42
C ILE A 129 4.64 -11.45 -14.49
N VAL A 130 3.34 -11.28 -14.31
CA VAL A 130 2.32 -11.53 -15.31
C VAL A 130 1.91 -10.19 -15.92
N PRO A 131 2.19 -9.95 -17.20
CA PRO A 131 1.77 -8.73 -17.87
C PRO A 131 0.25 -8.73 -18.16
N ARG A 132 -0.33 -7.53 -18.32
CA ARG A 132 -1.72 -7.35 -18.76
C ARG A 132 -1.95 -7.77 -20.22
N ILE A 133 -0.90 -7.80 -21.03
CA ILE A 133 -0.94 -8.10 -22.46
C ILE A 133 -0.01 -9.28 -22.74
N GLY A 134 -0.56 -10.30 -23.39
CA GLY A 134 0.16 -11.51 -23.75
C GLY A 134 0.09 -12.63 -22.71
N ASP A 135 0.31 -13.87 -23.16
CA ASP A 135 0.18 -15.10 -22.36
C ASP A 135 1.53 -15.59 -21.80
N HIS A 136 2.46 -14.68 -21.55
CA HIS A 136 3.79 -15.05 -21.09
C HIS A 136 4.04 -14.62 -19.65
N ILE A 137 4.92 -15.35 -18.97
CA ILE A 137 5.38 -15.07 -17.61
C ILE A 137 6.83 -14.59 -17.68
N VAL A 138 7.11 -13.50 -16.98
CA VAL A 138 8.44 -12.90 -16.95
C VAL A 138 9.13 -13.22 -15.63
N HIS A 139 10.14 -14.05 -15.67
CA HIS A 139 10.96 -14.37 -14.50
C HIS A 139 11.99 -13.26 -14.25
N ILE A 140 11.81 -12.48 -13.20
CA ILE A 140 12.77 -11.42 -12.84
C ILE A 140 13.79 -11.86 -11.79
N GLY A 141 13.53 -12.97 -11.08
CA GLY A 141 14.38 -13.51 -10.04
C GLY A 141 14.13 -12.90 -8.66
N ARG A 142 15.04 -13.13 -7.72
CA ARG A 142 14.90 -12.61 -6.34
C ARG A 142 15.16 -11.12 -6.29
N LEU A 143 14.40 -10.43 -5.42
CA LEU A 143 14.67 -9.03 -5.10
C LEU A 143 15.99 -8.90 -4.31
N PRO A 144 16.72 -7.78 -4.49
CA PRO A 144 17.96 -7.54 -3.77
C PRO A 144 17.71 -7.45 -2.26
N ASP A 145 18.55 -8.13 -1.49
CA ASP A 145 18.51 -8.08 -0.04
C ASP A 145 19.36 -6.91 0.47
N CYS A 146 18.78 -6.08 1.32
CA CYS A 146 19.43 -4.92 1.91
C CYS A 146 19.01 -4.81 3.38
N LYS A 147 19.94 -4.45 4.24
CA LYS A 147 19.71 -4.32 5.69
C LYS A 147 18.75 -3.19 6.01
N ASN A 148 18.92 -2.04 5.35
CA ASN A 148 18.15 -0.84 5.60
C ASN A 148 16.97 -0.68 4.64
N ARG A 149 15.85 -0.14 5.14
CA ARG A 149 14.63 0.11 4.35
C ARG A 149 14.89 1.04 3.16
N THR A 150 15.62 2.14 3.37
CA THR A 150 15.92 3.13 2.32
C THR A 150 16.82 2.54 1.24
N GLU A 151 17.86 1.81 1.63
CA GLU A 151 18.74 1.11 0.71
C GLU A 151 17.99 0.06 -0.11
N ARG A 152 17.08 -0.68 0.53
CA ARG A 152 16.24 -1.69 -0.13
C ARG A 152 15.35 -1.09 -1.20
N PHE A 153 14.71 0.05 -0.93
CA PHE A 153 13.90 0.75 -1.94
C PHE A 153 14.74 1.15 -3.16
N ALA A 154 15.90 1.77 -2.92
CA ALA A 154 16.82 2.17 -4.00
C ALA A 154 17.35 0.97 -4.81
N ALA A 155 17.68 -0.13 -4.12
CA ALA A 155 18.14 -1.37 -4.75
C ALA A 155 17.04 -2.03 -5.58
N ILE A 156 15.80 -2.09 -5.09
CA ILE A 156 14.65 -2.61 -5.83
C ILE A 156 14.37 -1.75 -7.05
N LYS A 157 14.41 -0.42 -6.92
CA LYS A 157 14.25 0.48 -8.04
C LYS A 157 15.28 0.22 -9.13
N LYS A 158 16.56 0.20 -8.78
CA LYS A 158 17.65 -0.10 -9.72
C LYS A 158 17.51 -1.49 -10.37
N PHE A 159 17.11 -2.49 -9.59
CA PHE A 159 16.87 -3.84 -10.08
C PHE A 159 15.75 -3.85 -11.12
N MET A 160 14.62 -3.20 -10.84
CA MET A 160 13.50 -3.09 -11.76
C MET A 160 13.87 -2.32 -13.02
N ASP A 161 14.59 -1.20 -12.92
CA ASP A 161 15.07 -0.44 -14.07
C ASP A 161 15.88 -1.32 -15.04
N VAL A 162 16.79 -2.14 -14.52
CA VAL A 162 17.61 -3.05 -15.33
C VAL A 162 16.77 -4.16 -15.98
N LYS A 163 15.85 -4.79 -15.21
CA LYS A 163 15.01 -5.88 -15.71
C LYS A 163 14.00 -5.41 -16.75
N MET A 164 13.31 -4.30 -16.45
CA MET A 164 12.25 -3.77 -17.31
C MET A 164 12.81 -3.11 -18.59
N THR A 165 14.01 -2.54 -18.55
CA THR A 165 14.68 -2.05 -19.78
C THR A 165 14.96 -3.20 -20.75
N ARG A 166 15.26 -4.40 -20.26
CA ARG A 166 15.40 -5.57 -21.12
C ARG A 166 14.07 -6.01 -21.72
N LEU A 167 13.01 -5.99 -20.91
CA LEU A 167 11.65 -6.35 -21.34
C LEU A 167 11.09 -5.38 -22.38
N SER A 168 11.29 -4.08 -22.24
CA SER A 168 10.79 -3.07 -23.17
C SER A 168 11.30 -3.24 -24.61
N LYS A 169 12.39 -3.99 -24.80
CA LYS A 169 12.89 -4.35 -26.14
C LYS A 169 12.05 -5.40 -26.85
N PHE A 170 11.24 -6.17 -26.12
CA PHE A 170 10.36 -7.20 -26.68
C PHE A 170 8.94 -6.68 -26.97
N TYR A 171 8.58 -5.51 -26.45
CA TYR A 171 7.27 -4.87 -26.64
C TYR A 171 7.30 -3.71 -27.66
N LYS A 172 8.38 -3.57 -28.41
CA LYS A 172 8.48 -2.73 -29.60
C LYS A 172 8.16 -3.55 -30.84
#